data_55482c8fa98f9ab051f8e0145814949a
#
_entry.id   55482c8fa98f9ab051f8e0145814949a
#
_cell.length_a   1.000
_cell.length_b   1.000
_cell.length_c   1.000
_cell.angle_alpha   90.00
_cell.angle_beta   90.00
_cell.angle_gamma   90.00
#
_symmetry.space_group_name_H-M   'P 1'
#
loop_
_entity.id
_entity.type
_entity.pdbx_description
1 polymer ?
#
loop_
_entity_poly.entity_id
_entity_poly.type
_entity_poly.pdbx_seq_one_letter_code
_entity_poly.pdbx_strand_id
1 'polypeptide(L)'
;MAHHRATRAEIDLQAFRHNLQTLRKYLDHQTQIMAVVKADAYGHGAIPCARIAIESGADYLGAGVIEEGIELRENGLNAPIL
;
A
#
# COMPACT_ATOMS: atom_id res chain seq x y z
N MET A 1 -7.25 -17.59 17.15
CA MET A 1 -6.65 -16.24 17.02
C MET A 1 -6.15 -15.94 15.65
N ALA A 2 -5.50 -16.91 14.98
CA ALA A 2 -5.00 -16.69 13.63
C ALA A 2 -6.12 -16.31 12.66
N HIS A 3 -7.29 -16.96 12.77
CA HIS A 3 -8.40 -16.66 11.88
C HIS A 3 -8.96 -15.25 12.10
N HIS A 4 -8.92 -14.75 13.34
CA HIS A 4 -9.32 -13.37 13.60
C HIS A 4 -8.38 -12.41 12.94
N ARG A 5 -7.09 -12.71 12.99
CA ARG A 5 -6.08 -11.85 12.39
C ARG A 5 -6.24 -11.80 10.87
N ALA A 6 -6.49 -12.95 10.24
CA ALA A 6 -6.68 -13.00 8.80
C ALA A 6 -7.92 -12.21 8.37
N THR A 7 -9.04 -12.39 9.10
CA THR A 7 -10.27 -11.65 8.81
C THR A 7 -10.06 -10.16 8.99
N ARG A 8 -9.34 -9.79 10.05
CA ARG A 8 -9.05 -8.39 10.31
C ARG A 8 -8.20 -7.78 9.20
N ALA A 9 -7.22 -8.53 8.69
CA ALA A 9 -6.37 -8.06 7.61
C ALA A 9 -7.18 -7.78 6.34
N GLU A 10 -8.14 -8.65 6.02
CA GLU A 10 -8.99 -8.43 4.85
C GLU A 10 -9.83 -7.16 5.00
N ILE A 11 -10.43 -6.96 6.17
CA ILE A 11 -11.22 -5.78 6.45
C ILE A 11 -10.33 -4.53 6.36
N ASP A 12 -9.13 -4.60 6.93
CA ASP A 12 -8.22 -3.48 6.93
C ASP A 12 -7.76 -3.11 5.52
N LEU A 13 -7.59 -4.09 4.64
CA LEU A 13 -7.21 -3.81 3.26
C LEU A 13 -8.32 -3.08 2.51
N GLN A 14 -9.57 -3.45 2.75
CA GLN A 14 -10.69 -2.74 2.16
C GLN A 14 -10.82 -1.33 2.71
N ALA A 15 -10.62 -1.17 4.01
CA ALA A 15 -10.62 0.15 4.64
C ALA A 15 -9.48 1.00 4.09
N PHE A 16 -8.32 0.40 3.90
CA PHE A 16 -7.17 1.09 3.34
C PHE A 16 -7.47 1.58 1.93
N ARG A 17 -8.06 0.75 1.09
CA ARG A 17 -8.47 1.13 -0.26
C ARG A 17 -9.46 2.29 -0.22
N HIS A 18 -10.48 2.17 0.62
CA HIS A 18 -11.51 3.20 0.74
C HIS A 18 -10.91 4.52 1.18
N ASN A 19 -10.04 4.49 2.18
CA ASN A 19 -9.42 5.70 2.71
C ASN A 19 -8.55 6.38 1.67
N LEU A 20 -7.79 5.61 0.91
CA LEU A 20 -6.96 6.17 -0.15
C LEU A 20 -7.80 6.79 -1.26
N GLN A 21 -8.86 6.11 -1.67
CA GLN A 21 -9.75 6.64 -2.70
C GLN A 21 -10.42 7.92 -2.23
N THR A 22 -10.83 7.97 -0.96
CA THR A 22 -11.44 9.16 -0.38
C THR A 22 -10.43 10.30 -0.33
N LEU A 23 -9.22 10.01 0.12
CA LEU A 23 -8.17 11.01 0.18
C LEU A 23 -7.87 11.58 -1.21
N ARG A 24 -7.78 10.72 -2.21
CA ARG A 24 -7.51 11.17 -3.58
C ARG A 24 -8.61 12.10 -4.10
N LYS A 25 -9.85 11.87 -3.72
CA LYS A 25 -10.95 12.74 -4.12
C LYS A 25 -10.85 14.13 -3.51
N TYR A 26 -10.35 14.23 -2.28
CA TYR A 26 -10.25 15.51 -1.59
C TYR A 26 -9.01 16.31 -1.99
N LEU A 27 -7.97 15.65 -2.47
CA LEU A 27 -6.75 16.32 -2.89
C LEU A 27 -6.86 16.71 -4.35
N ASP A 28 -6.25 17.84 -4.72
CA ASP A 28 -6.22 18.16 -6.13
C ASP A 28 -5.25 17.21 -6.85
N HIS A 29 -5.33 17.14 -8.18
CA HIS A 29 -4.54 16.16 -8.92
C HIS A 29 -3.05 16.46 -8.96
N GLN A 30 -2.64 17.63 -8.52
CA GLN A 30 -1.23 17.96 -8.46
C GLN A 30 -0.59 17.48 -7.17
N THR A 31 -1.40 17.17 -6.16
CA THR A 31 -0.91 16.64 -4.89
C THR A 31 -0.60 15.16 -5.06
N GLN A 32 0.62 14.78 -4.72
CA GLN A 32 1.06 13.40 -4.85
C GLN A 32 0.91 12.67 -3.52
N ILE A 33 0.62 11.38 -3.60
CA ILE A 33 0.45 10.53 -2.44
C ILE A 33 1.54 9.46 -2.47
N MET A 34 2.25 9.33 -1.34
CA MET A 34 3.19 8.22 -1.15
C MET A 34 2.59 7.27 -0.12
N ALA A 35 2.42 6.01 -0.51
CA ALA A 35 1.96 4.98 0.41
C ALA A 35 3.17 4.25 0.98
N VAL A 36 3.29 4.24 2.31
CA VAL A 36 4.42 3.61 2.97
C VAL A 36 4.06 2.16 3.29
N VAL A 37 4.81 1.22 2.73
CA VAL A 37 4.52 -0.21 2.84
C VAL A 37 5.69 -0.96 3.48
N LYS A 38 6.24 -0.38 4.52
CA LYS A 38 7.37 -0.96 5.24
C LYS A 38 6.91 -1.97 6.29
N ALA A 39 7.88 -2.74 6.82
CA ALA A 39 7.60 -3.73 7.86
C ALA A 39 6.51 -4.70 7.44
N ASP A 40 6.57 -5.15 6.17
CA ASP A 40 5.58 -6.03 5.56
C ASP A 40 4.17 -5.44 5.68
N ALA A 41 4.09 -4.10 5.59
CA ALA A 41 2.85 -3.35 5.73
C ALA A 41 2.14 -3.71 7.03
N TYR A 42 2.93 -3.83 8.09
CA TYR A 42 2.43 -4.08 9.45
C TYR A 42 1.63 -5.37 9.53
N GLY A 43 2.06 -6.40 8.80
CA GLY A 43 1.43 -7.71 8.87
C GLY A 43 0.35 -7.95 7.84
N HIS A 44 0.04 -6.96 7.00
CA HIS A 44 -0.96 -7.13 5.93
C HIS A 44 -0.34 -7.65 4.64
N GLY A 45 0.98 -7.66 4.57
CA GLY A 45 1.69 -8.03 3.36
C GLY A 45 1.96 -6.82 2.49
N ALA A 46 3.23 -6.56 2.20
CA ALA A 46 3.61 -5.38 1.44
C ALA A 46 3.07 -5.41 0.02
N ILE A 47 3.06 -6.59 -0.61
CA ILE A 47 2.64 -6.69 -2.01
C ILE A 47 1.14 -6.37 -2.18
N PRO A 48 0.23 -6.99 -1.41
CA PRO A 48 -1.19 -6.64 -1.53
C PRO A 48 -1.46 -5.17 -1.23
N CYS A 49 -0.84 -4.64 -0.18
CA CYS A 49 -1.03 -3.23 0.17
C CYS A 49 -0.52 -2.30 -0.91
N ALA A 50 0.64 -2.61 -1.49
CA ALA A 50 1.21 -1.77 -2.54
C ALA A 50 0.33 -1.77 -3.79
N ARG A 51 -0.20 -2.94 -4.17
CA ARG A 51 -1.11 -3.00 -5.33
C ARG A 51 -2.36 -2.16 -5.09
N ILE A 52 -2.96 -2.29 -3.92
CA ILE A 52 -4.15 -1.51 -3.56
C ILE A 52 -3.82 -0.03 -3.57
N ALA A 53 -2.66 0.35 -3.03
CA ALA A 53 -2.27 1.75 -2.98
C ALA A 53 -2.17 2.34 -4.39
N ILE A 54 -1.51 1.65 -5.30
CA ILE A 54 -1.35 2.15 -6.67
C ILE A 54 -2.70 2.20 -7.38
N GLU A 55 -3.52 1.17 -7.24
CA GLU A 55 -4.86 1.13 -7.83
C GLU A 55 -5.74 2.26 -7.29
N SER A 56 -5.50 2.68 -6.07
CA SER A 56 -6.34 3.67 -5.39
C SER A 56 -5.82 5.11 -5.54
N GLY A 57 -4.74 5.30 -6.28
CA GLY A 57 -4.28 6.64 -6.63
C GLY A 57 -3.00 7.09 -5.98
N ALA A 58 -2.25 6.22 -5.33
CA ALA A 58 -0.93 6.59 -4.82
C ALA A 58 0.05 6.72 -5.97
N ASP A 59 0.91 7.70 -5.89
CA ASP A 59 1.88 8.00 -6.93
C ASP A 59 3.24 7.36 -6.65
N TYR A 60 3.54 7.12 -5.38
CA TYR A 60 4.83 6.58 -4.94
C TYR A 60 4.60 5.51 -3.89
N LEU A 61 5.57 4.61 -3.79
CA LEU A 61 5.63 3.65 -2.68
C LEU A 61 6.85 3.96 -1.83
N GLY A 62 6.70 3.87 -0.53
CA GLY A 62 7.81 4.02 0.40
C GLY A 62 8.15 2.68 1.02
N ALA A 63 9.43 2.31 1.01
CA ALA A 63 9.91 1.07 1.62
C ALA A 63 10.82 1.42 2.79
N GLY A 64 10.86 0.56 3.80
CA GLY A 64 11.69 0.81 4.97
C GLY A 64 13.14 0.40 4.76
N VAL A 65 13.39 -0.65 3.99
CA VAL A 65 14.73 -1.12 3.66
C VAL A 65 14.80 -1.51 2.19
N ILE A 66 16.03 -1.63 1.67
CA ILE A 66 16.24 -1.90 0.25
C ILE A 66 15.60 -3.22 -0.18
N GLU A 67 15.68 -4.23 0.66
CA GLU A 67 15.12 -5.54 0.35
C GLU A 67 13.62 -5.49 0.10
N GLU A 68 12.91 -4.65 0.84
CA GLU A 68 11.48 -4.46 0.63
C GLU A 68 11.20 -3.84 -0.73
N GLY A 69 12.01 -2.86 -1.11
CA GLY A 69 11.87 -2.23 -2.42
C GLY A 69 12.14 -3.21 -3.56
N ILE A 70 13.13 -4.05 -3.41
CA ILE A 70 13.44 -5.08 -4.40
C ILE A 70 12.28 -6.05 -4.54
N GLU A 71 11.70 -6.49 -3.42
CA GLU A 71 10.57 -7.41 -3.45
C GLU A 71 9.38 -6.80 -4.18
N LEU A 72 9.09 -5.52 -3.93
CA LEU A 72 8.02 -4.84 -4.64
C LEU A 72 8.27 -4.85 -6.14
N ARG A 73 9.49 -4.54 -6.54
CA ARG A 73 9.85 -4.47 -7.96
C ARG A 73 9.77 -5.84 -8.61
N GLU A 74 10.21 -6.89 -7.92
CA GLU A 74 10.16 -8.25 -8.44
C GLU A 74 8.74 -8.75 -8.61
N ASN A 75 7.79 -8.17 -7.89
CA ASN A 75 6.38 -8.52 -8.01
C ASN A 75 5.63 -7.63 -8.98
N GLY A 76 6.34 -6.91 -9.82
CA GLY A 76 5.73 -6.18 -10.91
C GLY A 76 5.18 -4.81 -10.57
N LEU A 77 5.55 -4.27 -9.41
CA LEU A 77 5.11 -2.93 -9.02
C LEU A 77 6.08 -1.91 -9.57
N ASN A 78 5.64 -1.13 -10.53
CA ASN A 78 6.50 -0.25 -11.30
C ASN A 78 6.46 1.21 -10.86
N ALA A 79 5.65 1.54 -9.85
CA ALA A 79 5.61 2.90 -9.33
C ALA A 79 6.96 3.28 -8.72
N PRO A 80 7.30 4.57 -8.67
CA PRO A 80 8.54 4.98 -7.99
C PRO A 80 8.53 4.55 -6.53
N ILE A 81 9.65 4.02 -6.09
CA ILE A 81 9.84 3.52 -4.72
C ILE A 81 10.91 4.35 -4.04
N LEU A 82 10.59 4.88 -2.90
CA LEU A 82 11.51 5.71 -2.12
C LEU A 82 11.95 5.02 -0.84
#